data_ef795efdb4d100ee6961a0d252a1c210
#
_entry.id   ef795efdb4d100ee6961a0d252a1c210
#
_cell.length_a   1.000
_cell.length_b   1.000
_cell.length_c   1.000
_cell.angle_alpha   90.00
_cell.angle_beta   90.00
_cell.angle_gamma   90.00
#
_symmetry.space_group_name_H-M   'P 1'
#
loop_
_entity.id
_entity.type
_entity.pdbx_description
1 polymer ?
#
loop_
_entity_poly.entity_id
_entity_poly.type
_entity_poly.pdbx_seq_one_letter_code
_entity_poly.pdbx_strand_id
1 'polypeptide(L)' 'MPEINVCLTCQKTENETPLHKCPICFKYVCGDDAFNFSGRIFCGKHCADYFFFADED' A
#
# COMPACT_ATOMS: atom_id res chain seq x y z
N MET A 1 -21.32 2.34 9.85
CA MET A 1 -20.95 1.00 9.47
C MET A 1 -19.45 0.87 9.45
N PRO A 2 -18.92 0.05 10.30
CA PRO A 2 -17.47 -0.11 10.36
C PRO A 2 -16.97 -0.84 9.13
N GLU A 3 -15.89 -0.34 8.60
CA GLU A 3 -15.26 -0.97 7.47
C GLU A 3 -13.99 -1.61 7.90
N ILE A 4 -13.81 -2.84 7.51
CA ILE A 4 -12.59 -3.55 7.82
C ILE A 4 -11.65 -3.40 6.66
N ASN A 5 -10.45 -2.90 6.93
CA ASN A 5 -9.46 -2.75 5.89
C ASN A 5 -8.87 -4.11 5.55
N VAL A 6 -8.73 -4.36 4.27
CA VAL A 6 -8.19 -5.62 3.81
C VAL A 6 -7.12 -5.36 2.78
N CYS A 7 -6.20 -6.30 2.66
CA CYS A 7 -5.16 -6.21 1.65
C CYS A 7 -5.79 -6.35 0.27
N LEU A 8 -5.40 -5.48 -0.64
CA LEU A 8 -6.01 -5.50 -1.96
C LEU A 8 -5.57 -6.70 -2.78
N THR A 9 -4.49 -7.36 -2.37
CA THR A 9 -3.99 -8.50 -3.10
C THR A 9 -4.43 -9.82 -2.48
N CYS A 10 -4.14 -10.04 -1.20
CA CYS A 10 -4.45 -11.31 -0.56
C CYS A 10 -5.72 -11.24 0.25
N GLN A 11 -6.27 -10.05 0.44
CA GLN A 11 -7.55 -9.84 1.10
C GLN A 11 -7.56 -10.26 2.56
N LYS A 12 -6.41 -10.24 3.19
CA LYS A 12 -6.34 -10.49 4.63
C LYS A 12 -6.71 -9.22 5.36
N THR A 13 -7.38 -9.38 6.48
CA THR A 13 -7.81 -8.23 7.26
C THR A 13 -6.69 -7.71 8.13
N GLU A 14 -6.89 -6.51 8.66
CA GLU A 14 -5.89 -5.93 9.54
C GLU A 14 -5.73 -6.71 10.83
N ASN A 15 -6.70 -7.54 11.15
CA ASN A 15 -6.61 -8.38 12.33
C ASN A 15 -5.69 -9.57 12.09
N GLU A 16 -5.53 -9.97 10.85
CA GLU A 16 -4.69 -11.12 10.52
C GLU A 16 -3.27 -10.72 10.23
N THR A 17 -3.07 -9.54 9.67
CA THR A 17 -1.75 -9.10 9.32
C THR A 17 -1.74 -7.58 9.34
N PRO A 18 -0.61 -6.97 9.71
CA PRO A 18 -0.53 -5.52 9.67
C PRO A 18 -0.68 -5.02 8.25
N LEU A 19 -1.52 -4.03 8.07
CA LEU A 19 -1.74 -3.44 6.75
C LEU A 19 -1.08 -2.08 6.69
N HIS A 20 -0.67 -1.72 5.48
CA HIS A 20 -0.05 -0.44 5.22
C HIS A 20 -0.82 0.28 4.15
N LYS A 21 -1.03 1.55 4.33
CA LYS A 21 -1.79 2.34 3.38
C LYS A 21 -0.87 2.98 2.36
N CYS A 22 -1.18 2.77 1.10
CA CYS A 22 -0.41 3.36 0.02
C CYS A 22 -0.70 4.87 -0.03
N PRO A 23 0.34 5.71 -0.05
CA PRO A 23 0.11 7.16 -0.11
C PRO A 23 -0.35 7.67 -1.47
N ILE A 24 -0.34 6.80 -2.46
CA ILE A 24 -0.71 7.20 -3.81
C ILE A 24 -2.17 6.85 -4.10
N CYS A 25 -2.52 5.59 -3.97
CA CYS A 25 -3.88 5.16 -4.29
C CYS A 25 -4.73 4.95 -3.04
N PHE A 26 -4.12 5.07 -1.86
CA PHE A 26 -4.83 4.96 -0.58
C PHE A 26 -5.46 3.60 -0.35
N LYS A 27 -4.86 2.56 -0.90
CA LYS A 27 -5.33 1.22 -0.67
C LYS A 27 -4.43 0.54 0.34
N TYR A 28 -4.97 -0.47 0.99
CA TYR A 28 -4.22 -1.17 2.03
C TYR A 28 -3.59 -2.43 1.46
N VAL A 29 -2.37 -2.72 1.90
CA VAL A 29 -1.67 -3.93 1.51
C VAL A 29 -0.98 -4.49 2.74
N CYS A 30 -0.82 -5.80 2.77
CA CYS A 30 -0.09 -6.43 3.87
C CYS A 30 1.41 -6.26 3.62
N GLY A 31 2.18 -6.53 4.66
CA GLY A 31 3.62 -6.33 4.56
C GLY A 31 4.28 -7.16 3.48
N ASP A 32 3.70 -8.33 3.17
CA ASP A 32 4.27 -9.19 2.17
C ASP A 32 4.08 -8.63 0.76
N ASP A 33 2.95 -7.95 0.56
CA ASP A 33 2.64 -7.42 -0.76
C ASP A 33 3.05 -5.97 -0.91
N ALA A 34 3.40 -5.32 0.17
CA ALA A 34 3.76 -3.91 0.12
C ALA A 34 5.10 -3.74 -0.57
N PHE A 35 5.20 -2.68 -1.35
CA PHE A 35 6.45 -2.34 -2.01
C PHE A 35 7.14 -1.25 -1.22
N ASN A 36 8.31 -1.58 -0.69
CA ASN A 36 9.05 -0.64 0.14
C ASN A 36 10.09 0.08 -0.71
N PHE A 37 9.95 1.38 -0.82
CA PHE A 37 10.86 2.15 -1.65
C PHE A 37 11.21 3.45 -0.95
N SER A 38 12.48 3.69 -0.77
CA SER A 38 12.96 4.94 -0.20
C SER A 38 12.32 5.24 1.17
N GLY A 39 12.12 4.20 1.97
CA GLY A 39 11.57 4.37 3.30
C GLY A 39 10.06 4.54 3.33
N ARG A 40 9.41 4.38 2.19
CA ARG A 40 7.96 4.49 2.12
C ARG A 40 7.37 3.20 1.62
N ILE A 41 6.13 2.97 1.96
CA ILE A 41 5.45 1.73 1.59
C ILE A 41 4.35 2.04 0.61
N PHE A 42 4.38 1.34 -0.52
CA PHE A 42 3.40 1.53 -1.57
C PHE A 42 2.69 0.21 -1.82
N CYS A 43 1.56 0.28 -2.50
CA CYS A 43 0.82 -0.93 -2.82
C CYS A 43 1.49 -1.72 -3.92
N GLY A 44 2.37 -1.10 -4.68
CA GLY A 44 3.05 -1.79 -5.74
C GLY A 44 4.06 -0.88 -6.41
N LYS A 45 4.81 -1.48 -7.32
CA LYS A 45 5.86 -0.73 -7.98
C LYS A 45 5.30 0.43 -8.80
N HIS A 46 4.14 0.26 -9.39
CA HIS A 46 3.60 1.32 -10.22
C HIS A 46 3.27 2.57 -9.40
N CYS A 47 2.82 2.40 -8.17
CA CYS A 47 2.57 3.54 -7.32
C CYS A 47 3.88 4.17 -6.88
N ALA A 48 4.88 3.35 -6.63
CA ALA A 48 6.18 3.88 -6.26
C ALA A 48 6.79 4.68 -7.41
N ASP A 49 6.63 4.17 -8.63
CA ASP A 49 7.12 4.89 -9.80
C ASP A 49 6.37 6.20 -9.96
N TYR A 50 5.08 6.17 -9.75
CA TYR A 50 4.28 7.37 -9.88
C TYR A 50 4.72 8.42 -8.88
N PHE A 51 4.98 8.00 -7.66
CA PHE A 51 5.43 8.90 -6.61
C PHE A 51 6.78 9.52 -6.99
N PHE A 52 7.67 8.67 -7.49
CA PHE A 52 9.00 9.09 -7.84
C PHE A 52 8.98 10.09 -8.99
N PHE A 53 8.22 9.81 -10.03
CA PHE A 53 8.18 10.68 -11.18
C PHE A 53 7.31 11.91 -10.96
N ALA A 54 6.29 11.79 -10.15
CA ALA A 54 5.45 12.94 -9.89
C ALA A 54 6.20 14.02 -9.15
N ASP A 55 7.17 13.62 -8.35
CA ASP A 55 7.96 14.56 -7.63
C ASP A 55 8.91 15.31 -8.53
N GLU A 56 9.05 14.81 -9.72
CA GLU A 56 9.99 15.38 -10.64
C GLU A 56 9.47 16.58 -11.33
N ASP A 57 8.40 16.57 -11.87
CA ASP A 57 7.82 17.64 -12.55
C ASP A 57 8.63 18.78 -12.93
#